data_a4351406d5de6c66568599c666b40de4
#
_entry.id   a4351406d5de6c66568599c666b40de4
#
_cell.length_a   1.000
_cell.length_b   1.000
_cell.length_c   1.000
_cell.angle_alpha   90.00
_cell.angle_beta   90.00
_cell.angle_gamma   90.00
#
_symmetry.space_group_name_H-M   'P 1'
#
loop_
_entity.id
_entity.type
_entity.pdbx_description
1 polymer ?
#
loop_
_entity_poly.entity_id
_entity_poly.type
_entity_poly.pdbx_seq_one_letter_code
_entity_poly.pdbx_strand_id
1 'polypeptide(L)'
;LAMNSVDSEKWHLAAGLWKAIGGEWLACWWRDWLHDPLATPVELGEADKDEIGRRGEALAAHFLRRQEMMKVLHRNFRAPQGGEVDIVCRHGETLAFVEVKTRTSTAYGRPIEAVDEQKQQLIARGALEWLRLLSRTDVLFRFDVVEVILTEGKRPHIQRVENAFELPDNYYLQG
;
A
#
# COMPACT_ATOMS: atom_id res chain seq x y z
N LEU A 1 7.71 0.06 39.58
CA LEU A 1 6.76 -0.53 38.64
C LEU A 1 7.45 -1.72 38.00
N ALA A 2 6.98 -2.95 38.36
CA ALA A 2 7.58 -4.22 37.96
C ALA A 2 7.34 -4.47 36.45
N MET A 3 8.40 -4.63 35.69
CA MET A 3 8.36 -5.18 34.33
C MET A 3 7.96 -6.66 34.42
N ASN A 4 6.88 -7.01 33.68
CA ASN A 4 6.34 -8.37 33.65
C ASN A 4 7.39 -9.37 33.12
N SER A 5 7.54 -10.51 33.83
CA SER A 5 8.48 -11.60 33.54
C SER A 5 8.31 -12.27 32.16
N VAL A 6 7.21 -12.02 31.46
CA VAL A 6 6.92 -12.56 30.11
C VAL A 6 7.77 -11.89 29.01
N ASP A 7 8.26 -10.68 29.26
CA ASP A 7 9.08 -9.98 28.27
C ASP A 7 10.54 -10.45 28.26
N SER A 8 11.07 -10.94 29.38
CA SER A 8 12.47 -11.37 29.44
C SER A 8 12.77 -12.66 28.65
N GLU A 9 11.82 -13.60 28.56
CA GLU A 9 12.00 -14.84 27.80
C GLU A 9 11.98 -14.61 26.28
N LYS A 10 11.20 -13.66 25.80
CA LYS A 10 11.19 -13.28 24.38
C LYS A 10 12.52 -12.69 23.92
N TRP A 11 13.22 -11.98 24.79
CA TRP A 11 14.54 -11.41 24.49
C TRP A 11 15.65 -12.46 24.42
N HIS A 12 15.56 -13.52 25.20
CA HIS A 12 16.53 -14.62 25.16
C HIS A 12 16.37 -15.49 23.91
N LEU A 13 15.16 -15.69 23.40
CA LEU A 13 14.90 -16.37 22.14
C LEU A 13 15.37 -15.54 20.95
N ALA A 14 15.17 -14.22 20.98
CA ALA A 14 15.67 -13.31 19.95
C ALA A 14 17.20 -13.28 19.90
N ALA A 15 17.88 -13.33 21.03
CA ALA A 15 19.35 -13.34 21.12
C ALA A 15 19.97 -14.67 20.62
N GLY A 16 19.25 -15.78 20.75
CA GLY A 16 19.67 -17.09 20.22
C GLY A 16 19.57 -17.18 18.69
N LEU A 17 18.52 -16.58 18.11
CA LEU A 17 18.34 -16.46 16.67
C LEU A 17 19.36 -15.50 16.02
N TRP A 18 19.85 -14.49 16.75
CA TRP A 18 20.86 -13.53 16.30
C TRP A 18 22.15 -14.20 15.80
N LYS A 19 22.59 -15.25 16.46
CA LYS A 19 23.82 -15.98 16.08
C LYS A 19 23.63 -16.92 14.87
N ALA A 20 22.40 -17.31 14.56
CA ALA A 20 22.11 -18.30 13.52
C ALA A 20 21.80 -17.70 12.14
N ILE A 21 21.40 -16.42 12.06
CA ILE A 21 20.85 -15.82 10.82
C ILE A 21 21.68 -14.57 10.39
N GLY A 22 22.98 -14.53 10.59
CA GLY A 22 23.84 -13.41 10.11
C GLY A 22 23.26 -12.02 10.41
N GLY A 23 23.89 -11.28 11.33
CA GLY A 23 23.38 -10.03 11.93
C GLY A 23 22.95 -8.90 10.99
N GLU A 24 23.16 -9.01 9.67
CA GLU A 24 22.80 -7.98 8.70
C GLU A 24 21.27 -7.92 8.41
N TRP A 25 20.59 -9.07 8.47
CA TRP A 25 19.12 -9.14 8.24
C TRP A 25 18.32 -8.45 9.35
N LEU A 26 18.76 -8.61 10.58
CA LEU A 26 18.12 -8.01 11.74
C LEU A 26 18.41 -6.51 11.83
N ALA A 27 19.60 -6.06 11.41
CA ALA A 27 19.93 -4.63 11.36
C ALA A 27 19.03 -3.87 10.35
N CYS A 28 18.70 -4.47 9.20
CA CYS A 28 17.71 -3.94 8.28
C CYS A 28 16.31 -3.87 8.92
N TRP A 29 15.89 -4.95 9.59
CA TRP A 29 14.56 -5.03 10.20
C TRP A 29 14.39 -4.04 11.37
N TRP A 30 15.44 -3.86 12.22
CA TRP A 30 15.47 -2.88 13.29
C TRP A 30 15.49 -1.45 12.79
N ARG A 31 16.21 -1.17 11.71
CA ARG A 31 16.26 0.16 11.10
C ARG A 31 14.92 0.55 10.53
N ASP A 32 14.21 -0.38 9.86
CA ASP A 32 12.87 -0.18 9.33
C ASP A 32 11.81 -0.07 10.45
N TRP A 33 12.06 -0.65 11.62
CA TRP A 33 11.19 -0.53 12.78
C TRP A 33 11.43 0.77 13.57
N LEU A 34 12.67 1.27 13.62
CA LEU A 34 13.02 2.50 14.32
C LEU A 34 12.67 3.78 13.52
N HIS A 35 12.51 3.67 12.20
CA HIS A 35 12.12 4.77 11.32
C HIS A 35 10.78 4.46 10.66
N ASP A 36 9.69 4.63 11.41
CA ASP A 36 8.36 4.62 10.80
C ASP A 36 8.18 5.91 9.98
N PRO A 37 8.14 5.81 8.64
CA PRO A 37 7.99 6.99 7.80
C PRO A 37 6.66 7.71 8.00
N LEU A 38 5.67 7.03 8.62
CA LEU A 38 4.37 7.64 8.95
C LEU A 38 4.45 8.46 10.24
N ALA A 39 5.44 8.21 11.08
CA ALA A 39 5.67 8.96 12.32
C ALA A 39 6.53 10.22 12.10
N THR A 40 7.19 10.34 10.94
CA THR A 40 8.13 11.42 10.63
C THR A 40 7.42 12.54 9.87
N PRO A 41 7.61 13.83 10.23
CA PRO A 41 7.16 14.95 9.43
C PRO A 41 7.73 14.92 8.01
N VAL A 42 6.91 15.30 7.04
CA VAL A 42 7.30 15.33 5.63
C VAL A 42 8.03 16.62 5.31
N GLU A 43 9.17 16.51 4.63
CA GLU A 43 9.86 17.61 4.01
C GLU A 43 9.65 17.51 2.50
N LEU A 44 8.85 18.41 1.94
CA LEU A 44 8.53 18.42 0.51
C LEU A 44 9.59 19.19 -0.28
N GLY A 45 10.07 20.32 0.28
CA GLY A 45 11.07 21.17 -0.39
C GLY A 45 10.62 21.56 -1.80
N GLU A 46 11.51 21.41 -2.78
CA GLU A 46 11.24 21.67 -4.21
C GLU A 46 10.78 20.41 -4.98
N ALA A 47 10.22 19.41 -4.28
CA ALA A 47 9.77 18.18 -4.90
C ALA A 47 8.71 18.45 -5.98
N ASP A 48 8.91 17.90 -7.17
CA ASP A 48 7.94 17.98 -8.25
C ASP A 48 6.76 17.03 -8.03
N LYS A 49 5.75 17.15 -8.89
CA LYS A 49 4.52 16.35 -8.80
C LYS A 49 4.79 14.83 -8.87
N ASP A 50 5.74 14.41 -9.68
CA ASP A 50 6.06 12.99 -9.88
C ASP A 50 6.78 12.44 -8.66
N GLU A 51 7.67 13.22 -8.04
CA GLU A 51 8.32 12.84 -6.81
C GLU A 51 7.34 12.75 -5.64
N ILE A 52 6.42 13.71 -5.53
CA ILE A 52 5.34 13.69 -4.54
C ILE A 52 4.47 12.44 -4.72
N GLY A 53 4.13 12.09 -5.95
CA GLY A 53 3.41 10.85 -6.28
C GLY A 53 4.15 9.61 -5.82
N ARG A 54 5.43 9.47 -6.19
CA ARG A 54 6.27 8.32 -5.78
C ARG A 54 6.41 8.20 -4.26
N ARG A 55 6.56 9.33 -3.56
CA ARG A 55 6.61 9.36 -2.08
C ARG A 55 5.28 8.87 -1.49
N GLY A 56 4.16 9.34 -2.03
CA GLY A 56 2.82 8.91 -1.60
C GLY A 56 2.59 7.41 -1.79
N GLU A 57 2.96 6.85 -2.94
CA GLU A 57 2.88 5.41 -3.18
C GLU A 57 3.75 4.59 -2.21
N ALA A 58 4.96 5.08 -1.89
CA ALA A 58 5.83 4.43 -0.92
C ALA A 58 5.20 4.40 0.48
N LEU A 59 4.64 5.53 0.91
CA LEU A 59 3.94 5.66 2.20
C LEU A 59 2.66 4.83 2.24
N ALA A 60 1.87 4.82 1.16
CA ALA A 60 0.69 3.98 1.04
C ALA A 60 1.03 2.49 1.17
N ALA A 61 2.08 2.02 0.47
CA ALA A 61 2.54 0.65 0.58
C ALA A 61 3.02 0.29 2.01
N HIS A 62 3.66 1.21 2.71
CA HIS A 62 4.05 1.03 4.10
C HIS A 62 2.83 0.96 5.03
N PHE A 63 1.88 1.88 4.87
CA PHE A 63 0.61 1.91 5.61
C PHE A 63 -0.17 0.61 5.44
N LEU A 64 -0.36 0.13 4.21
CA LEU A 64 -1.07 -1.11 3.92
C LEU A 64 -0.43 -2.32 4.60
N ARG A 65 0.91 -2.39 4.65
CA ARG A 65 1.62 -3.48 5.33
C ARG A 65 1.51 -3.41 6.84
N ARG A 66 1.65 -2.23 7.42
CA ARG A 66 1.84 -2.05 8.87
C ARG A 66 0.56 -1.82 9.63
N GLN A 67 -0.36 -1.02 9.08
CA GLN A 67 -1.59 -0.65 9.77
C GLN A 67 -2.79 -1.47 9.27
N GLU A 68 -2.84 -1.79 7.97
CA GLU A 68 -3.91 -2.58 7.39
C GLU A 68 -3.60 -4.10 7.32
N MET A 69 -2.42 -4.52 7.76
CA MET A 69 -1.97 -5.93 7.80
C MET A 69 -2.05 -6.63 6.44
N MET A 70 -1.94 -5.89 5.35
CA MET A 70 -2.00 -6.42 3.99
C MET A 70 -0.62 -6.88 3.51
N LYS A 71 -0.57 -7.95 2.73
CA LYS A 71 0.64 -8.37 2.03
C LYS A 71 0.72 -7.67 0.68
N VAL A 72 1.63 -6.71 0.52
CA VAL A 72 1.93 -6.09 -0.78
C VAL A 72 2.62 -7.12 -1.68
N LEU A 73 2.02 -7.42 -2.81
CA LEU A 73 2.50 -8.39 -3.80
C LEU A 73 3.29 -7.73 -4.92
N HIS A 74 2.81 -6.57 -5.40
CA HIS A 74 3.43 -5.82 -6.49
C HIS A 74 3.17 -4.33 -6.33
N ARG A 75 4.03 -3.51 -6.97
CA ARG A 75 3.86 -2.06 -7.06
C ARG A 75 4.06 -1.62 -8.50
N ASN A 76 3.29 -0.62 -8.92
CA ASN A 76 3.37 -0.05 -10.27
C ASN A 76 3.21 -1.11 -11.37
N PHE A 77 2.18 -1.94 -11.26
CA PHE A 77 1.86 -2.92 -12.28
C PHE A 77 1.31 -2.22 -13.53
N ARG A 78 1.90 -2.52 -14.67
CA ARG A 78 1.47 -2.02 -15.98
C ARG A 78 1.19 -3.20 -16.89
N ALA A 79 -0.03 -3.29 -17.38
CA ALA A 79 -0.45 -4.34 -18.29
C ALA A 79 0.03 -4.02 -19.74
N PRO A 80 0.47 -5.03 -20.51
CA PRO A 80 0.95 -4.83 -21.88
C PRO A 80 -0.07 -4.19 -22.82
N GLN A 81 -1.36 -4.44 -22.59
CA GLN A 81 -2.47 -3.92 -23.41
C GLN A 81 -3.06 -2.61 -22.86
N GLY A 82 -2.34 -1.94 -22.01
CA GLY A 82 -2.81 -0.74 -21.30
C GLY A 82 -3.69 -1.10 -20.12
N GLY A 83 -3.39 -0.53 -19.01
CA GLY A 83 -3.98 -0.76 -17.69
C GLY A 83 -2.88 -0.64 -16.65
N GLU A 84 -3.21 -0.10 -15.51
CA GLU A 84 -2.23 0.11 -14.45
C GLU A 84 -2.88 -0.05 -13.08
N VAL A 85 -2.09 -0.51 -12.11
CA VAL A 85 -2.46 -0.61 -10.71
C VAL A 85 -1.26 -0.17 -9.88
N ASP A 86 -1.44 0.81 -9.01
CA ASP A 86 -0.34 1.35 -8.22
C ASP A 86 0.18 0.31 -7.23
N ILE A 87 -0.73 -0.40 -6.52
CA ILE A 87 -0.32 -1.44 -5.57
C ILE A 87 -1.28 -2.63 -5.66
N VAL A 88 -0.73 -3.84 -5.82
CA VAL A 88 -1.49 -5.09 -5.69
C VAL A 88 -1.20 -5.69 -4.33
N CYS A 89 -2.25 -5.92 -3.54
CA CYS A 89 -2.16 -6.48 -2.20
C CYS A 89 -2.98 -7.76 -2.06
N ARG A 90 -2.63 -8.57 -1.06
CA ARG A 90 -3.49 -9.63 -0.52
C ARG A 90 -3.91 -9.26 0.91
N HIS A 91 -5.21 -9.31 1.16
CA HIS A 91 -5.83 -9.12 2.46
C HIS A 91 -6.67 -10.37 2.80
N GLY A 92 -6.14 -11.25 3.62
CA GLY A 92 -6.74 -12.58 3.82
C GLY A 92 -6.76 -13.37 2.50
N GLU A 93 -7.96 -13.74 2.06
CA GLU A 93 -8.19 -14.48 0.81
C GLU A 93 -8.55 -13.57 -0.38
N THR A 94 -8.64 -12.26 -0.16
CA THR A 94 -9.05 -11.28 -1.18
C THR A 94 -7.83 -10.55 -1.74
N LEU A 95 -7.76 -10.38 -3.06
CA LEU A 95 -6.85 -9.44 -3.70
C LEU A 95 -7.44 -8.04 -3.66
N ALA A 96 -6.64 -7.06 -3.24
CA ALA A 96 -6.97 -5.65 -3.33
C ALA A 96 -6.09 -4.98 -4.40
N PHE A 97 -6.74 -4.41 -5.41
CA PHE A 97 -6.11 -3.56 -6.40
C PHE A 97 -6.27 -2.12 -5.94
N VAL A 98 -5.15 -1.50 -5.59
CA VAL A 98 -5.14 -0.24 -4.85
C VAL A 98 -4.64 0.88 -5.75
N GLU A 99 -5.44 1.92 -5.86
CA GLU A 99 -5.06 3.22 -6.44
C GLU A 99 -4.60 4.16 -5.33
N VAL A 100 -3.52 4.90 -5.56
CA VAL A 100 -2.97 5.86 -4.61
C VAL A 100 -3.18 7.29 -5.10
N LYS A 101 -3.83 8.10 -4.30
CA LYS A 101 -4.03 9.54 -4.57
C LYS A 101 -3.24 10.37 -3.58
N THR A 102 -2.14 10.97 -4.06
CA THR A 102 -1.31 11.86 -3.25
C THR A 102 -1.69 13.30 -3.46
N ARG A 103 -1.83 14.05 -2.37
CA ARG A 103 -2.17 15.47 -2.35
C ARG A 103 -1.28 16.22 -1.37
N THR A 104 -1.03 17.49 -1.65
CA THR A 104 -0.28 18.40 -0.75
C THR A 104 -1.20 19.36 0.01
N SER A 105 -2.52 19.27 -0.22
CA SER A 105 -3.54 20.13 0.39
C SER A 105 -4.81 19.34 0.70
N THR A 106 -5.49 19.70 1.77
CA THR A 106 -6.79 19.14 2.17
C THR A 106 -7.99 19.83 1.48
N ALA A 107 -7.75 20.80 0.59
CA ALA A 107 -8.78 21.66 -0.01
C ALA A 107 -9.66 20.96 -1.08
N TYR A 108 -9.45 19.71 -1.37
CA TYR A 108 -10.13 19.00 -2.46
C TYR A 108 -10.91 17.81 -1.94
N GLY A 109 -12.22 17.75 -2.24
CA GLY A 109 -13.22 16.68 -2.18
C GLY A 109 -12.88 15.31 -1.53
N ARG A 110 -13.78 14.38 -1.60
CA ARG A 110 -13.58 13.03 -1.04
C ARG A 110 -12.56 12.23 -1.87
N PRO A 111 -11.79 11.29 -1.28
CA PRO A 111 -10.80 10.46 -1.98
C PRO A 111 -11.38 9.71 -3.19
N ILE A 112 -12.61 9.22 -3.06
CA ILE A 112 -13.30 8.46 -4.11
C ILE A 112 -13.64 9.32 -5.35
N GLU A 113 -13.93 10.62 -5.16
CA GLU A 113 -14.22 11.56 -6.25
C GLU A 113 -12.97 11.85 -7.13
N ALA A 114 -11.80 11.43 -6.66
CA ALA A 114 -10.54 11.60 -7.38
C ALA A 114 -10.24 10.47 -8.39
N VAL A 115 -11.06 9.41 -8.43
CA VAL A 115 -10.91 8.29 -9.37
C VAL A 115 -12.08 8.34 -10.34
N ASP A 116 -11.89 9.07 -11.45
CA ASP A 116 -12.87 9.17 -12.52
C ASP A 116 -13.06 7.83 -13.26
N GLU A 117 -14.12 7.73 -14.07
CA GLU A 117 -14.46 6.51 -14.80
C GLU A 117 -13.34 6.04 -15.73
N GLN A 118 -12.59 6.95 -16.35
CA GLN A 118 -11.48 6.57 -17.23
C GLN A 118 -10.37 5.90 -16.44
N LYS A 119 -10.05 6.44 -15.26
CA LYS A 119 -9.04 5.84 -14.38
C LYS A 119 -9.53 4.50 -13.81
N GLN A 120 -10.81 4.38 -13.43
CA GLN A 120 -11.39 3.10 -13.00
C GLN A 120 -11.25 2.03 -14.08
N GLN A 121 -11.49 2.37 -15.36
CA GLN A 121 -11.28 1.44 -16.48
C GLN A 121 -9.82 1.03 -16.66
N LEU A 122 -8.86 1.95 -16.44
CA LEU A 122 -7.43 1.63 -16.49
C LEU A 122 -7.04 0.65 -15.38
N ILE A 123 -7.53 0.89 -14.17
CA ILE A 123 -7.29 0.01 -13.01
C ILE A 123 -7.94 -1.35 -13.25
N ALA A 124 -9.20 -1.39 -13.72
CA ALA A 124 -9.91 -2.63 -14.02
C ALA A 124 -9.17 -3.48 -15.05
N ARG A 125 -8.67 -2.88 -16.14
CA ARG A 125 -7.84 -3.59 -17.14
C ARG A 125 -6.56 -4.15 -16.52
N GLY A 126 -5.87 -3.37 -15.70
CA GLY A 126 -4.69 -3.83 -14.99
C GLY A 126 -4.99 -5.01 -14.06
N ALA A 127 -6.08 -4.92 -13.31
CA ALA A 127 -6.52 -5.98 -12.39
C ALA A 127 -6.87 -7.27 -13.12
N LEU A 128 -7.63 -7.20 -14.20
CA LEU A 128 -8.02 -8.38 -15.00
C LEU A 128 -6.79 -9.04 -15.63
N GLU A 129 -5.82 -8.27 -16.10
CA GLU A 129 -4.58 -8.83 -16.63
C GLU A 129 -3.74 -9.50 -15.52
N TRP A 130 -3.69 -8.90 -14.33
CA TRP A 130 -3.07 -9.54 -13.17
C TRP A 130 -3.72 -10.89 -12.83
N LEU A 131 -5.07 -10.95 -12.82
CA LEU A 131 -5.81 -12.18 -12.56
C LEU A 131 -5.53 -13.25 -13.63
N ARG A 132 -5.40 -12.87 -14.90
CA ARG A 132 -5.00 -13.79 -15.99
C ARG A 132 -3.63 -14.42 -15.73
N LEU A 133 -2.67 -13.62 -15.24
CA LEU A 133 -1.33 -14.13 -14.90
C LEU A 133 -1.34 -15.17 -13.77
N LEU A 134 -2.33 -15.11 -12.88
CA LEU A 134 -2.49 -16.10 -11.81
C LEU A 134 -3.06 -17.43 -12.31
N SER A 135 -3.57 -17.50 -13.54
CA SER A 135 -4.24 -18.68 -14.11
C SER A 135 -5.35 -19.24 -13.20
N ARG A 136 -6.03 -18.37 -12.44
CA ARG A 136 -7.12 -18.72 -11.51
C ARG A 136 -8.31 -17.83 -11.75
N THR A 137 -9.51 -18.41 -11.74
CA THR A 137 -10.78 -17.73 -11.98
C THR A 137 -11.62 -17.55 -10.71
N ASP A 138 -11.22 -18.18 -9.61
CA ASP A 138 -11.96 -18.24 -8.34
C ASP A 138 -11.39 -17.29 -7.26
N VAL A 139 -10.69 -16.25 -7.67
CA VAL A 139 -10.04 -15.31 -6.76
C VAL A 139 -10.98 -14.16 -6.45
N LEU A 140 -11.28 -13.97 -5.18
CA LEU A 140 -11.99 -12.79 -4.71
C LEU A 140 -11.11 -11.57 -4.86
N PHE A 141 -11.66 -10.50 -5.38
CA PHE A 141 -10.92 -9.24 -5.50
C PHE A 141 -11.82 -8.03 -5.27
N ARG A 142 -11.19 -6.87 -5.02
CA ARG A 142 -11.85 -5.57 -4.86
C ARG A 142 -10.92 -4.45 -5.29
N PHE A 143 -11.48 -3.27 -5.42
CA PHE A 143 -10.74 -2.04 -5.72
C PHE A 143 -10.75 -1.12 -4.50
N ASP A 144 -9.57 -0.79 -4.01
CA ASP A 144 -9.39 0.12 -2.88
C ASP A 144 -8.74 1.42 -3.37
N VAL A 145 -9.02 2.53 -2.68
CA VAL A 145 -8.34 3.81 -2.89
C VAL A 145 -7.61 4.19 -1.60
N VAL A 146 -6.35 4.57 -1.71
CA VAL A 146 -5.57 5.13 -0.60
C VAL A 146 -5.27 6.59 -0.89
N GLU A 147 -5.81 7.48 -0.07
CA GLU A 147 -5.45 8.89 -0.09
C GLU A 147 -4.26 9.14 0.84
N VAL A 148 -3.26 9.85 0.33
CA VAL A 148 -2.08 10.28 1.07
C VAL A 148 -2.00 11.80 1.01
N ILE A 149 -2.15 12.46 2.15
CA ILE A 149 -2.03 13.91 2.26
C ILE A 149 -0.67 14.23 2.87
N LEU A 150 0.16 14.91 2.08
CA LEU A 150 1.50 15.34 2.46
C LEU A 150 1.50 16.85 2.66
N THR A 151 1.64 17.29 3.90
CA THR A 151 1.75 18.71 4.23
C THR A 151 3.14 18.98 4.79
N GLU A 152 3.81 20.01 4.27
CA GLU A 152 5.15 20.41 4.73
C GLU A 152 5.21 20.50 6.26
N GLY A 153 6.23 19.88 6.86
CA GLY A 153 6.47 19.89 8.30
C GLY A 153 5.47 19.09 9.14
N LYS A 154 4.50 18.40 8.52
CA LYS A 154 3.52 17.55 9.22
C LYS A 154 3.71 16.07 8.90
N ARG A 155 3.22 15.21 9.79
CA ARG A 155 3.14 13.77 9.51
C ARG A 155 2.18 13.50 8.35
N PRO A 156 2.45 12.50 7.51
CA PRO A 156 1.52 12.06 6.48
C PRO A 156 0.16 11.72 7.10
N HIS A 157 -0.92 12.17 6.48
CA HIS A 157 -2.25 11.68 6.80
C HIS A 157 -2.68 10.71 5.72
N ILE A 158 -3.01 9.46 6.10
CA ILE A 158 -3.35 8.41 5.15
C ILE A 158 -4.70 7.82 5.54
N GLN A 159 -5.55 7.65 4.53
CA GLN A 159 -6.85 7.03 4.67
C GLN A 159 -7.08 6.05 3.54
N ARG A 160 -7.59 4.85 3.85
CA ARG A 160 -8.04 3.87 2.87
C ARG A 160 -9.56 3.88 2.76
N VAL A 161 -10.05 3.86 1.53
CA VAL A 161 -11.43 3.55 1.19
C VAL A 161 -11.44 2.13 0.64
N GLU A 162 -11.97 1.21 1.41
CA GLU A 162 -12.13 -0.18 1.03
C GLU A 162 -13.29 -0.32 0.05
N ASN A 163 -13.13 -1.16 -0.99
CA ASN A 163 -14.15 -1.40 -2.02
C ASN A 163 -14.72 -0.09 -2.59
N ALA A 164 -13.82 0.80 -3.01
CA ALA A 164 -14.14 2.16 -3.41
C ALA A 164 -15.01 2.24 -4.67
N PHE A 165 -14.88 1.27 -5.58
CA PHE A 165 -15.70 1.14 -6.78
C PHE A 165 -15.80 -0.32 -7.22
N GLU A 166 -16.77 -0.61 -8.05
CA GLU A 166 -17.00 -1.94 -8.61
C GLU A 166 -16.34 -2.10 -9.99
N LEU A 167 -16.25 -3.33 -10.47
CA LEU A 167 -15.78 -3.58 -11.83
C LEU A 167 -16.78 -2.91 -12.81
N PRO A 168 -16.31 -2.09 -13.76
CA PRO A 168 -17.20 -1.44 -14.73
C PRO A 168 -18.01 -2.46 -15.54
N ASP A 169 -19.28 -2.16 -15.80
CA ASP A 169 -20.27 -3.06 -16.44
C ASP A 169 -19.81 -3.68 -17.76
N ASN A 170 -19.02 -2.95 -18.55
CA ASN A 170 -18.50 -3.42 -19.82
C ASN A 170 -17.56 -4.63 -19.72
N TYR A 171 -17.11 -5.00 -18.53
CA TYR A 171 -16.29 -6.18 -18.30
C TYR A 171 -17.08 -7.42 -17.92
N TYR A 172 -18.35 -7.28 -17.49
CA TYR A 172 -19.23 -8.42 -17.20
C TYR A 172 -19.80 -9.06 -18.47
N LEU A 173 -19.74 -8.38 -19.63
CA LEU A 173 -20.37 -8.82 -20.89
C LEU A 173 -19.44 -9.63 -21.80
N GLN A 174 -18.22 -9.94 -21.37
CA GLN A 174 -17.22 -10.66 -22.18
C GLN A 174 -16.95 -12.09 -21.72
N GLY A 175 -17.90 -12.71 -21.00
CA GLY A 175 -17.88 -14.09 -20.53
C GLY A 175 -18.56 -15.05 -21.47
#